data_e72d4b0ad62b281cb3382d6da5cd36c7
#
_entry.id   e72d4b0ad62b281cb3382d6da5cd36c7
#
_cell.length_a   1.000
_cell.length_b   1.000
_cell.length_c   1.000
_cell.angle_alpha   90.00
_cell.angle_beta   90.00
_cell.angle_gamma   90.00
#
_symmetry.space_group_name_H-M   'P 1'
#
loop_
_entity.id
_entity.type
_entity.pdbx_description
1 polymer ?
#
loop_
_entity_poly.entity_id
_entity_poly.type
_entity_poly.pdbx_seq_one_letter_code
_entity_poly.pdbx_strand_id
1 'polypeptide(L)'
;MAEERRRYLTPATIARLSNLQLVARLVVEGATSGQHKSPFFGFNVEFSEHRRYMPGDELRHIDWRLYAKCDKYYVKLYEENTSLRSYVMLDVSKSMTFGEGPLNKLQYGKCVAASLAYLLLHQKDSVGLATFSNKIHELLP
;
A
#
# COMPACT_ATOMS: atom_id res chain seq x y z
N MET A 1 -21.71 5.05 13.34
CA MET A 1 -21.43 3.95 12.38
C MET A 1 -19.94 3.63 12.19
N ALA A 2 -19.00 4.59 12.14
CA ALA A 2 -17.56 4.31 12.06
C ALA A 2 -16.97 3.77 13.39
N GLU A 3 -17.53 4.14 14.53
CA GLU A 3 -17.06 3.72 15.85
C GLU A 3 -17.47 2.28 16.21
N GLU A 4 -18.62 1.82 15.72
CA GLU A 4 -19.06 0.43 15.88
C GLU A 4 -18.20 -0.57 15.11
N ARG A 5 -17.68 -0.23 13.92
CA ARG A 5 -16.76 -1.10 13.16
C ARG A 5 -15.42 -1.34 13.86
N ARG A 6 -14.94 -0.39 14.67
CA ARG A 6 -13.71 -0.56 15.47
C ARG A 6 -13.87 -1.57 16.61
N ARG A 7 -15.08 -1.84 17.07
CA ARG A 7 -15.36 -2.82 18.15
C ARG A 7 -15.10 -4.27 17.74
N TYR A 8 -15.17 -4.59 16.45
CA TYR A 8 -15.01 -5.97 15.96
C TYR A 8 -13.55 -6.36 15.66
N LEU A 9 -12.65 -5.41 15.64
CA LEU A 9 -11.21 -5.61 15.39
C LEU A 9 -10.39 -5.42 16.67
N THR A 10 -10.88 -5.90 17.80
CA THR A 10 -10.07 -5.88 19.02
C THR A 10 -8.89 -6.86 18.89
N PRO A 11 -7.73 -6.54 19.49
CA PRO A 11 -6.57 -7.45 19.48
C PRO A 11 -6.91 -8.88 19.93
N ALA A 12 -7.84 -9.01 20.88
CA ALA A 12 -8.32 -10.30 21.37
C ALA A 12 -9.13 -11.08 20.32
N THR A 13 -9.90 -10.40 19.46
CA THR A 13 -10.63 -11.04 18.35
C THR A 13 -9.69 -11.47 17.25
N ILE A 14 -8.68 -10.65 16.94
CA ILE A 14 -7.63 -10.94 15.95
C ILE A 14 -6.81 -12.17 16.39
N ALA A 15 -6.47 -12.28 17.68
CA ALA A 15 -5.74 -13.40 18.22
C ALA A 15 -6.47 -14.75 18.12
N ARG A 16 -7.80 -14.75 18.06
CA ARG A 16 -8.62 -15.97 17.91
C ARG A 16 -8.73 -16.45 16.47
N LEU A 17 -8.36 -15.62 15.49
CA LEU A 17 -8.37 -15.99 14.10
C LEU A 17 -7.08 -16.74 13.77
N SER A 18 -7.18 -18.05 13.58
CA SER A 18 -6.06 -18.92 13.22
C SER A 18 -5.53 -18.66 11.78
N ASN A 19 -6.32 -17.97 10.95
CA ASN A 19 -5.97 -17.67 9.57
C ASN A 19 -5.38 -16.26 9.45
N LEU A 20 -4.06 -16.21 9.33
CA LEU A 20 -3.29 -14.96 9.20
C LEU A 20 -3.72 -14.11 7.97
N GLN A 21 -4.08 -14.78 6.88
CA GLN A 21 -4.55 -14.11 5.67
C GLN A 21 -5.89 -13.38 5.90
N LEU A 22 -6.81 -13.99 6.62
CA LEU A 22 -8.09 -13.37 6.96
C LEU A 22 -7.89 -12.16 7.90
N VAL A 23 -6.97 -12.29 8.86
CA VAL A 23 -6.60 -11.18 9.76
C VAL A 23 -6.03 -10.01 8.96
N ALA A 24 -5.08 -10.27 8.09
CA ALA A 24 -4.45 -9.25 7.24
C ALA A 24 -5.50 -8.52 6.39
N ARG A 25 -6.39 -9.26 5.75
CA ARG A 25 -7.48 -8.72 4.95
C ARG A 25 -8.41 -7.81 5.78
N LEU A 26 -8.87 -8.27 6.93
CA LEU A 26 -9.78 -7.50 7.79
C LEU A 26 -9.13 -6.21 8.32
N VAL A 27 -7.84 -6.26 8.68
CA VAL A 27 -7.07 -5.08 9.12
C VAL A 27 -6.97 -4.06 7.99
N VAL A 28 -6.63 -4.49 6.79
CA VAL A 28 -6.47 -3.59 5.63
C VAL A 28 -7.82 -3.03 5.19
N GLU A 29 -8.84 -3.84 5.02
CA GLU A 29 -10.19 -3.37 4.63
C GLU A 29 -10.80 -2.42 5.69
N GLY A 30 -10.49 -2.62 6.96
CA GLY A 30 -10.90 -1.72 8.03
C GLY A 30 -10.15 -0.39 8.06
N ALA A 31 -8.90 -0.35 7.59
CA ALA A 31 -8.04 0.84 7.58
C ALA A 31 -8.18 1.67 6.29
N THR A 32 -8.45 1.04 5.14
CA THR A 32 -8.46 1.68 3.82
C THR A 32 -9.80 2.30 3.43
N SER A 33 -10.58 2.83 4.34
CA SER A 33 -11.81 3.55 3.97
C SER A 33 -11.58 4.93 3.32
N GLY A 34 -10.34 5.27 2.94
CA GLY A 34 -9.95 6.48 2.23
C GLY A 34 -8.97 6.17 1.10
N GLN A 35 -9.33 6.50 -0.14
CA GLN A 35 -8.40 6.42 -1.27
C GLN A 35 -7.34 7.50 -1.14
N HIS A 36 -6.09 7.11 -0.88
CA HIS A 36 -4.95 8.01 -1.02
C HIS A 36 -4.39 7.89 -2.43
N LYS A 37 -4.55 8.94 -3.24
CA LYS A 37 -3.82 9.07 -4.50
C LYS A 37 -2.35 9.32 -4.18
N SER A 38 -1.47 8.52 -4.77
CA SER A 38 -0.02 8.73 -4.64
C SER A 38 0.39 9.97 -5.43
N PRO A 39 1.18 10.90 -4.86
CA PRO A 39 1.69 12.08 -5.55
C PRO A 39 2.94 11.82 -6.39
N PHE A 40 3.41 10.58 -6.50
CA PHE A 40 4.63 10.24 -7.23
C PHE A 40 4.35 9.87 -8.68
N PHE A 41 5.16 10.42 -9.58
CA PHE A 41 5.10 10.22 -11.03
C PHE A 41 6.10 9.13 -11.45
N GLY A 42 5.69 8.07 -12.14
CA GLY A 42 6.49 6.94 -12.60
C GLY A 42 6.36 6.68 -14.12
N PHE A 43 7.05 5.67 -14.69
CA PHE A 43 7.21 5.48 -16.14
C PHE A 43 6.05 4.83 -16.90
N ASN A 44 5.00 4.37 -16.23
CA ASN A 44 3.78 3.89 -16.88
C ASN A 44 2.72 5.00 -16.84
N VAL A 45 2.55 5.62 -17.97
CA VAL A 45 1.80 6.87 -18.13
C VAL A 45 0.38 6.56 -18.57
N GLU A 46 -0.59 6.62 -17.67
CA GLU A 46 -2.01 6.65 -18.04
C GLU A 46 -2.50 8.10 -18.13
N PHE A 47 -3.25 8.38 -19.21
CA PHE A 47 -3.87 9.69 -19.35
C PHE A 47 -4.88 9.92 -18.21
N SER A 48 -4.70 10.99 -17.43
CA SER A 48 -5.57 11.33 -16.30
C SER A 48 -6.62 12.35 -16.73
N GLU A 49 -6.18 13.54 -17.07
CA GLU A 49 -7.11 14.63 -17.40
C GLU A 49 -6.47 15.72 -18.29
N HIS A 50 -7.29 16.65 -18.77
CA HIS A 50 -6.85 17.84 -19.43
C HIS A 50 -6.88 19.05 -18.48
N ARG A 51 -5.77 19.73 -18.31
CA ARG A 51 -5.68 21.00 -17.59
C ARG A 51 -5.48 22.15 -18.60
N ARG A 52 -6.03 23.31 -18.32
CA ARG A 52 -5.73 24.50 -19.13
C ARG A 52 -4.25 24.80 -19.08
N TYR A 53 -3.68 25.15 -20.23
CA TYR A 53 -2.30 25.61 -20.34
C TYR A 53 -2.07 26.86 -19.49
N MET A 54 -0.95 26.89 -18.79
CA MET A 54 -0.45 28.05 -18.06
C MET A 54 0.94 28.43 -18.58
N PRO A 55 1.29 29.72 -18.64
CA PRO A 55 2.65 30.14 -19.02
C PRO A 55 3.70 29.46 -18.14
N GLY A 56 4.63 28.75 -18.79
CA GLY A 56 5.63 27.91 -18.13
C GLY A 56 5.44 26.40 -18.33
N ASP A 57 4.26 25.97 -18.79
CA ASP A 57 4.05 24.55 -19.14
C ASP A 57 4.84 24.18 -20.43
N GLU A 58 5.33 22.95 -20.50
CA GLU A 58 5.99 22.46 -21.71
C GLU A 58 5.01 22.32 -22.88
N LEU A 59 5.33 22.96 -24.00
CA LEU A 59 4.51 22.93 -25.23
C LEU A 59 4.32 21.52 -25.79
N ARG A 60 5.21 20.59 -25.43
CA ARG A 60 5.20 19.18 -25.83
C ARG A 60 3.98 18.43 -25.33
N HIS A 61 3.41 18.85 -24.21
CA HIS A 61 2.25 18.23 -23.55
C HIS A 61 0.91 18.84 -23.98
N ILE A 62 0.93 19.83 -24.89
CA ILE A 62 -0.30 20.43 -25.42
C ILE A 62 -1.03 19.40 -26.29
N ASP A 63 -2.35 19.29 -26.04
CA ASP A 63 -3.22 18.50 -26.91
C ASP A 63 -3.67 19.32 -28.13
N TRP A 64 -2.91 19.20 -29.22
CA TRP A 64 -3.21 19.88 -30.48
C TRP A 64 -4.54 19.45 -31.12
N ARG A 65 -5.00 18.21 -30.85
CA ARG A 65 -6.30 17.73 -31.34
C ARG A 65 -7.46 18.43 -30.62
N LEU A 66 -7.30 18.63 -29.31
CA LEU A 66 -8.29 19.35 -28.52
C LEU A 66 -8.29 20.83 -28.88
N TYR A 67 -7.11 21.42 -29.07
CA TYR A 67 -6.98 22.80 -29.57
C TYR A 67 -7.75 23.03 -30.87
N ALA A 68 -7.60 22.14 -31.86
CA ALA A 68 -8.30 22.22 -33.14
C ALA A 68 -9.84 22.16 -33.04
N LYS A 69 -10.37 21.62 -31.92
CA LYS A 69 -11.82 21.49 -31.69
C LYS A 69 -12.41 22.65 -30.89
N CYS A 70 -11.69 23.22 -29.94
CA CYS A 70 -12.23 24.18 -28.98
C CYS A 70 -11.49 25.53 -28.96
N ASP A 71 -10.42 25.68 -29.75
CA ASP A 71 -9.58 26.88 -29.85
C ASP A 71 -9.03 27.36 -28.50
N LYS A 72 -8.75 26.38 -27.61
CA LYS A 72 -8.19 26.61 -26.27
C LYS A 72 -7.03 25.64 -26.01
N TYR A 73 -5.96 26.16 -25.41
CA TYR A 73 -4.81 25.37 -25.08
C TYR A 73 -5.06 24.52 -23.84
N TYR A 74 -4.92 23.20 -23.96
CA TYR A 74 -4.96 22.22 -22.89
C TYR A 74 -3.71 21.39 -22.88
N VAL A 75 -3.22 21.09 -21.68
CA VAL A 75 -2.10 20.20 -21.41
C VAL A 75 -2.64 18.86 -20.95
N LYS A 76 -2.12 17.77 -21.51
CA LYS A 76 -2.40 16.41 -21.05
C LYS A 76 -1.67 16.16 -19.77
N LEU A 77 -2.41 15.86 -18.71
CA LEU A 77 -1.86 15.34 -17.47
C LEU A 77 -1.91 13.83 -17.50
N TYR A 78 -0.81 13.24 -17.10
CA TYR A 78 -0.63 11.81 -17.05
C TYR A 78 -0.39 11.40 -15.60
N GLU A 79 -1.03 10.31 -15.16
CA GLU A 79 -0.72 9.66 -13.89
C GLU A 79 0.25 8.50 -14.16
N GLU A 80 1.31 8.47 -13.39
CA GLU A 80 2.32 7.44 -13.47
C GLU A 80 2.08 6.39 -12.39
N ASN A 81 1.80 5.15 -12.79
CA ASN A 81 1.74 4.01 -11.88
C ASN A 81 3.16 3.46 -11.67
N THR A 82 3.81 3.85 -10.57
CA THR A 82 5.09 3.26 -10.16
C THR A 82 4.86 1.97 -9.39
N SER A 83 5.43 0.87 -9.85
CA SER A 83 5.49 -0.37 -9.06
C SER A 83 6.58 -0.25 -7.99
N LEU A 84 6.18 -0.23 -6.74
CA LEU A 84 7.11 -0.26 -5.60
C LEU A 84 7.61 -1.70 -5.37
N ARG A 85 8.90 -1.85 -5.14
CA ARG A 85 9.50 -3.10 -4.64
C ARG A 85 9.84 -2.93 -3.17
N SER A 86 9.16 -3.65 -2.31
CA SER A 86 9.30 -3.53 -0.85
C SER A 86 9.72 -4.86 -0.25
N TYR A 87 10.54 -4.80 0.81
CA TYR A 87 10.85 -5.97 1.62
C TYR A 87 10.38 -5.72 3.05
N VAL A 88 9.51 -6.60 3.54
CA VAL A 88 9.10 -6.62 4.94
C VAL A 88 10.11 -7.46 5.72
N MET A 89 10.79 -6.82 6.68
CA MET A 89 11.79 -7.49 7.52
C MET A 89 11.17 -7.78 8.89
N LEU A 90 11.08 -9.08 9.24
CA LEU A 90 10.52 -9.54 10.52
C LEU A 90 11.62 -10.09 11.42
N ASP A 91 11.81 -9.46 12.56
CA ASP A 91 12.67 -9.99 13.63
C ASP A 91 12.00 -11.21 14.29
N VAL A 92 12.72 -12.34 14.30
CA VAL A 92 12.32 -13.60 14.93
C VAL A 92 13.26 -14.00 16.09
N SER A 93 14.01 -13.04 16.63
CA SER A 93 14.90 -13.26 17.75
C SER A 93 14.17 -13.71 19.03
N LYS A 94 14.89 -14.24 20.00
CA LYS A 94 14.30 -14.69 21.28
C LYS A 94 13.56 -13.60 22.02
N SER A 95 13.96 -12.35 21.88
CA SER A 95 13.26 -11.20 22.49
C SER A 95 11.84 -11.00 21.96
N MET A 96 11.55 -11.50 20.76
CA MET A 96 10.22 -11.45 20.16
C MET A 96 9.25 -12.50 20.75
N THR A 97 9.75 -13.50 21.46
CA THR A 97 8.89 -14.46 22.18
C THR A 97 8.37 -13.92 23.51
N PHE A 98 8.81 -12.73 23.91
CA PHE A 98 8.36 -12.09 25.14
C PHE A 98 6.87 -11.70 25.07
N GLY A 99 6.16 -11.99 26.16
CA GLY A 99 4.72 -11.73 26.32
C GLY A 99 3.97 -13.02 26.64
N GLU A 100 3.09 -12.93 27.63
CA GLU A 100 2.19 -14.02 28.01
C GLU A 100 0.86 -13.88 27.25
N GLY A 101 0.32 -15.01 26.79
CA GLY A 101 -0.99 -15.08 26.14
C GLY A 101 -0.93 -15.20 24.60
N PRO A 102 -2.09 -15.12 23.94
CA PRO A 102 -2.23 -15.38 22.50
C PRO A 102 -1.61 -14.31 21.59
N LEU A 103 -1.17 -13.20 22.14
CA LEU A 103 -0.54 -12.08 21.42
C LEU A 103 0.84 -11.76 22.02
N ASN A 104 1.82 -12.66 21.87
CA ASN A 104 3.20 -12.28 22.09
C ASN A 104 3.70 -11.37 20.96
N LYS A 105 4.85 -10.69 21.17
CA LYS A 105 5.44 -9.75 20.16
C LYS A 105 5.58 -10.39 18.79
N LEU A 106 6.00 -11.65 18.71
CA LEU A 106 6.19 -12.35 17.44
C LEU A 106 4.87 -12.54 16.70
N GLN A 107 3.80 -12.92 17.40
CA GLN A 107 2.48 -13.07 16.78
C GLN A 107 1.95 -11.73 16.28
N TYR A 108 2.10 -10.69 17.07
CA TYR A 108 1.75 -9.34 16.64
C TYR A 108 2.55 -8.89 15.41
N GLY A 109 3.88 -9.12 15.43
CA GLY A 109 4.77 -8.84 14.29
C GLY A 109 4.36 -9.58 13.03
N LYS A 110 3.99 -10.87 13.14
CA LYS A 110 3.47 -11.67 12.02
C LYS A 110 2.17 -11.06 11.45
N CYS A 111 1.24 -10.65 12.31
CA CYS A 111 0.00 -10.03 11.86
C CYS A 111 0.25 -8.71 11.11
N VAL A 112 1.15 -7.87 11.64
CA VAL A 112 1.52 -6.60 10.98
C VAL A 112 2.21 -6.86 9.64
N ALA A 113 3.19 -7.76 9.60
CA ALA A 113 3.91 -8.13 8.38
C ALA A 113 2.95 -8.66 7.29
N ALA A 114 2.04 -9.55 7.67
CA ALA A 114 1.04 -10.09 6.75
C ALA A 114 0.05 -9.01 6.25
N SER A 115 -0.35 -8.07 7.12
CA SER A 115 -1.24 -6.98 6.74
C SER A 115 -0.56 -6.01 5.76
N LEU A 116 0.71 -5.67 5.98
CA LEU A 116 1.49 -4.85 5.06
C LEU A 116 1.70 -5.55 3.72
N ALA A 117 2.08 -6.83 3.75
CA ALA A 117 2.25 -7.61 2.52
C ALA A 117 0.93 -7.68 1.72
N TYR A 118 -0.19 -7.92 2.40
CA TYR A 118 -1.50 -7.93 1.76
C TYR A 118 -1.85 -6.58 1.13
N LEU A 119 -1.59 -5.47 1.84
CA LEU A 119 -1.83 -4.12 1.34
C LEU A 119 -1.03 -3.84 0.06
N LEU A 120 0.28 -4.11 0.08
CA LEU A 120 1.17 -3.90 -1.06
C LEU A 120 0.75 -4.75 -2.28
N LEU A 121 0.46 -6.03 -2.06
CA LEU A 121 -0.03 -6.90 -3.13
C LEU A 121 -1.38 -6.43 -3.70
N HIS A 122 -2.27 -5.90 -2.85
CA HIS A 122 -3.54 -5.32 -3.30
C HIS A 122 -3.34 -4.07 -4.16
N GLN A 123 -2.27 -3.32 -3.90
CA GLN A 123 -1.85 -2.16 -4.71
C GLN A 123 -1.09 -2.55 -5.98
N LYS A 124 -0.93 -3.86 -6.24
CA LYS A 124 -0.13 -4.43 -7.34
C LYS A 124 1.37 -4.13 -7.24
N ASP A 125 1.84 -3.82 -6.04
CA ASP A 125 3.25 -3.67 -5.75
C ASP A 125 3.92 -5.03 -5.52
N SER A 126 5.24 -5.08 -5.70
CA SER A 126 6.04 -6.27 -5.39
C SER A 126 6.46 -6.24 -3.94
N VAL A 127 6.24 -7.35 -3.23
CA VAL A 127 6.62 -7.46 -1.82
C VAL A 127 7.40 -8.74 -1.56
N GLY A 128 8.55 -8.61 -0.92
CA GLY A 128 9.34 -9.71 -0.39
C GLY A 128 9.25 -9.75 1.13
N LEU A 129 9.54 -10.90 1.73
CA LEU A 129 9.61 -11.10 3.18
C LEU A 129 10.97 -11.62 3.57
N ALA A 130 11.60 -10.99 4.54
CA ALA A 130 12.82 -11.49 5.15
C ALA A 130 12.62 -11.73 6.66
N THR A 131 12.97 -12.91 7.15
CA THR A 131 13.02 -13.18 8.59
C THR A 131 14.46 -13.22 9.07
N PHE A 132 14.73 -12.58 10.19
CA PHE A 132 16.09 -12.49 10.71
C PHE A 132 16.14 -12.56 12.25
N SER A 133 17.32 -12.92 12.75
CA SER A 133 17.73 -12.74 14.14
C SER A 133 19.18 -12.24 14.16
N ASN A 134 20.14 -13.04 14.56
CA ASN A 134 21.57 -12.75 14.38
C ASN A 134 22.04 -12.95 12.92
N LYS A 135 21.24 -13.60 12.11
CA LYS A 135 21.42 -13.87 10.69
C LYS A 135 20.06 -13.89 9.99
N ILE A 136 20.07 -13.80 8.69
CA ILE A 136 18.88 -14.00 7.87
C ILE A 136 18.54 -15.50 7.89
N HIS A 137 17.29 -15.82 8.22
CA HIS A 137 16.78 -17.20 8.24
C HIS A 137 16.11 -17.56 6.93
N GLU A 138 15.20 -16.72 6.48
CA GLU A 138 14.46 -16.90 5.24
C GLU A 138 14.40 -15.60 4.47
N LEU A 139 14.44 -15.70 3.15
CA LEU A 139 14.24 -14.61 2.22
C LEU A 139 13.32 -15.11 1.11
N LEU A 140 12.11 -14.55 1.09
CA LEU A 140 11.12 -14.75 0.04
C LEU A 140 11.13 -13.49 -0.83
N PRO A 141 11.51 -13.61 -2.14
CA PRO A 141 11.57 -12.48 -3.06
C PRO A 141 10.18 -11.95 -3.46
#